data_b1834658fb2776264793316720c9fdc5
#
_entry.id   b1834658fb2776264793316720c9fdc5
#
_cell.length_a   1.000
_cell.length_b   1.000
_cell.length_c   1.000
_cell.angle_alpha   90.00
_cell.angle_beta   90.00
_cell.angle_gamma   90.00
#
_symmetry.space_group_name_H-M   'P 1'
#
loop_
_entity.id
_entity.type
_entity.pdbx_description
1 polymer ?
#
loop_
_entity_poly.entity_id
_entity_poly.type
_entity_poly.pdbx_seq_one_letter_code
_entity_poly.pdbx_strand_id
1 'polypeptide(L)'
;MKKILFIFFLFSISTIFSQNFTRQDTLRGSITPQRAWWDLTYYHLDISVNPENQSIEGSNTINYRVLHPNDEIQIDLQDPLKINKVIQDGKELNFRSEGYSHFIKLKKKQKNGQIKSIKVFYEGKPKVAVRPPWDGGITWTKDSNSNHFVASSNQGIGASIWWPNKDHMYDEVDSMLISVNVPKNLTNVSNGRLRSVEDYGETKTFNWFVSNPINNYGVNINIGDYLMFSEIYDGEKGDLDMIYYVLRNNIERAKTQFKDAIKMMQAFEFWFGPYPFYEDSFKIVEVPYLGMEHQSSITYGNKYMKGYLGRDLSRTGWGLKFDYIIIHEAGHEWFANNITYKDIADMWVHESFTTYSENLFLDYHYGKEAASEYVIGTRSSIANRSPIIGKYGVNKRGSDLYSK
;
A
#
# COMPACT_ATOMS: atom_id res chain seq x y z
N MET A 1 26.04 8.36 -71.70
CA MET A 1 25.04 8.92 -70.75
C MET A 1 25.08 8.07 -69.49
N LYS A 2 25.73 8.54 -68.40
CA LYS A 2 25.81 7.87 -67.11
C LYS A 2 24.62 8.34 -66.24
N LYS A 3 23.71 7.46 -65.83
CA LYS A 3 22.63 7.78 -64.91
C LYS A 3 23.19 7.73 -63.49
N ILE A 4 23.23 8.90 -62.83
CA ILE A 4 23.55 9.02 -61.39
C ILE A 4 22.29 8.70 -60.63
N LEU A 5 22.32 7.63 -59.81
CA LEU A 5 21.27 7.24 -58.92
C LEU A 5 21.47 7.97 -57.57
N PHE A 6 20.60 8.92 -57.25
CA PHE A 6 20.59 9.62 -55.94
C PHE A 6 19.84 8.76 -54.95
N ILE A 7 20.56 8.13 -54.02
CA ILE A 7 19.94 7.42 -52.90
C ILE A 7 19.69 8.45 -51.77
N PHE A 8 18.44 8.81 -51.58
CA PHE A 8 18.00 9.59 -50.42
C PHE A 8 17.96 8.68 -49.18
N PHE A 9 18.94 8.84 -48.28
CA PHE A 9 18.89 8.25 -46.95
C PHE A 9 17.92 9.08 -46.08
N LEU A 10 16.70 8.63 -45.93
CA LEU A 10 15.79 9.17 -44.92
C LEU A 10 16.28 8.74 -43.52
N PHE A 11 16.99 9.62 -42.84
CA PHE A 11 17.24 9.50 -41.42
C PHE A 11 15.91 9.71 -40.70
N SER A 12 15.25 8.62 -40.32
CA SER A 12 14.18 8.67 -39.33
C SER A 12 14.81 9.05 -37.98
N ILE A 13 14.73 10.33 -37.62
CA ILE A 13 15.03 10.78 -36.27
C ILE A 13 13.92 10.23 -35.39
N SER A 14 14.13 9.04 -34.82
CA SER A 14 13.35 8.56 -33.71
C SER A 14 13.62 9.51 -32.54
N THR A 15 12.70 10.41 -32.26
CA THR A 15 12.71 11.18 -31.03
C THR A 15 12.56 10.18 -29.90
N ILE A 16 13.70 9.79 -29.33
CA ILE A 16 13.72 9.05 -28.05
C ILE A 16 13.15 10.04 -27.05
N PHE A 17 11.88 9.90 -26.70
CA PHE A 17 11.31 10.56 -25.52
C PHE A 17 11.99 9.97 -24.30
N SER A 18 13.16 10.49 -23.94
CA SER A 18 13.76 10.26 -22.63
C SER A 18 12.78 10.82 -21.59
N GLN A 19 12.30 10.00 -20.71
CA GLN A 19 11.55 10.49 -19.55
C GLN A 19 12.48 11.43 -18.78
N ASN A 20 12.17 12.72 -18.76
CA ASN A 20 12.91 13.68 -17.95
C ASN A 20 12.53 13.48 -16.48
N PHE A 21 13.48 13.01 -15.68
CA PHE A 21 13.35 12.92 -14.24
C PHE A 21 13.85 14.21 -13.59
N THR A 22 13.06 14.71 -12.66
CA THR A 22 13.37 15.91 -11.89
C THR A 22 14.21 15.55 -10.66
N ARG A 23 14.72 16.58 -9.96
CA ARG A 23 15.37 16.37 -8.66
C ARG A 23 14.39 15.79 -7.62
N GLN A 24 13.10 16.16 -7.65
CA GLN A 24 12.09 15.60 -6.77
C GLN A 24 11.90 14.10 -7.01
N ASP A 25 11.88 13.65 -8.25
CA ASP A 25 11.81 12.22 -8.60
C ASP A 25 13.02 11.45 -8.05
N THR A 26 14.21 12.08 -8.07
CA THR A 26 15.42 11.50 -7.50
C THR A 26 15.38 11.47 -5.96
N LEU A 27 14.99 12.57 -5.31
CA LEU A 27 14.88 12.62 -3.85
C LEU A 27 13.87 11.58 -3.33
N ARG A 28 12.82 11.35 -4.08
CA ARG A 28 11.78 10.38 -3.74
C ARG A 28 12.25 8.93 -3.98
N GLY A 29 12.83 8.64 -5.16
CA GLY A 29 13.16 7.29 -5.60
C GLY A 29 14.56 6.80 -5.25
N SER A 30 15.43 7.63 -4.64
CA SER A 30 16.78 7.22 -4.31
C SER A 30 17.01 6.99 -2.82
N ILE A 31 17.96 6.10 -2.52
CA ILE A 31 18.49 5.94 -1.17
C ILE A 31 19.50 7.06 -0.95
N THR A 32 18.99 8.26 -0.60
CA THR A 32 19.84 9.43 -0.34
C THR A 32 20.81 9.20 0.81
N PRO A 33 21.92 9.95 0.90
CA PRO A 33 22.80 9.87 2.07
C PRO A 33 22.09 10.13 3.40
N GLN A 34 21.00 10.91 3.40
CA GLN A 34 20.20 11.22 4.59
C GLN A 34 19.21 10.12 4.95
N ARG A 35 18.96 9.14 4.06
CA ARG A 35 18.21 7.91 4.34
C ARG A 35 19.13 6.74 4.68
N ALA A 36 20.28 6.61 4.01
CA ALA A 36 21.13 5.41 4.04
C ALA A 36 21.85 5.13 5.35
N TRP A 37 22.01 6.12 6.23
CA TRP A 37 22.84 6.02 7.42
C TRP A 37 22.13 5.48 8.66
N TRP A 38 20.82 5.25 8.58
CA TRP A 38 19.98 4.78 9.66
C TRP A 38 19.00 3.72 9.17
N ASP A 39 18.73 2.77 10.04
CA ASP A 39 17.84 1.62 9.88
C ASP A 39 16.58 1.87 10.68
N LEU A 40 15.44 1.71 10.03
CA LEU A 40 14.13 1.98 10.63
C LEU A 40 13.67 0.76 11.44
N THR A 41 13.38 0.92 12.72
CA THR A 41 13.02 -0.21 13.59
C THR A 41 11.60 -0.17 14.13
N TYR A 42 11.00 1.03 14.28
CA TYR A 42 9.66 1.12 14.82
C TYR A 42 8.98 2.44 14.46
N TYR A 43 7.68 2.37 14.19
CA TYR A 43 6.80 3.52 14.11
C TYR A 43 5.71 3.48 15.19
N HIS A 44 5.38 4.62 15.76
CA HIS A 44 4.09 4.85 16.40
C HIS A 44 3.39 6.02 15.71
N LEU A 45 2.46 5.70 14.84
CA LEU A 45 1.58 6.66 14.18
C LEU A 45 0.38 6.90 15.10
N ASP A 46 0.28 8.09 15.66
CA ASP A 46 -0.75 8.52 16.62
C ASP A 46 -1.47 9.74 16.05
N ILE A 47 -2.68 9.52 15.54
CA ILE A 47 -3.41 10.50 14.72
C ILE A 47 -4.88 10.63 15.12
N SER A 48 -5.42 11.81 14.87
CA SER A 48 -6.85 12.11 14.89
C SER A 48 -7.32 12.39 13.46
N VAL A 49 -8.38 11.72 13.04
CA VAL A 49 -8.99 11.88 11.71
C VAL A 49 -10.35 12.54 11.89
N ASN A 50 -10.52 13.69 11.25
CA ASN A 50 -11.80 14.39 11.20
C ASN A 50 -12.43 14.26 9.80
N PRO A 51 -13.40 13.32 9.63
CA PRO A 51 -14.03 13.10 8.33
C PRO A 51 -14.85 14.28 7.81
N GLU A 52 -15.44 15.07 8.70
CA GLU A 52 -16.26 16.25 8.32
C GLU A 52 -15.39 17.33 7.69
N ASN A 53 -14.21 17.60 8.27
CA ASN A 53 -13.27 18.60 7.76
C ASN A 53 -12.27 18.01 6.75
N GLN A 54 -12.30 16.68 6.53
CA GLN A 54 -11.33 15.96 5.69
C GLN A 54 -9.89 16.26 6.09
N SER A 55 -9.60 16.19 7.39
CA SER A 55 -8.29 16.56 7.94
C SER A 55 -7.72 15.45 8.84
N ILE A 56 -6.40 15.45 8.94
CA ILE A 56 -5.63 14.58 9.82
C ILE A 56 -4.68 15.47 10.63
N GLU A 57 -4.55 15.17 11.91
CA GLU A 57 -3.54 15.78 12.78
C GLU A 57 -2.96 14.72 13.72
N GLY A 58 -1.73 14.89 14.14
CA GLY A 58 -1.09 13.98 15.07
C GLY A 58 0.43 13.95 14.95
N SER A 59 0.98 12.76 15.14
CA SER A 59 2.43 12.59 15.11
C SER A 59 2.84 11.19 14.69
N ASN A 60 4.05 11.06 14.16
CA ASN A 60 4.74 9.79 14.01
C ASN A 60 6.00 9.78 14.85
N THR A 61 6.11 8.83 15.79
CA THR A 61 7.34 8.53 16.52
C THR A 61 8.13 7.51 15.71
N ILE A 62 9.37 7.84 15.37
CA ILE A 62 10.25 7.07 14.50
C ILE A 62 11.44 6.60 15.32
N ASN A 63 11.52 5.31 15.63
CA ASN A 63 12.69 4.71 16.24
C ASN A 63 13.61 4.16 15.17
N TYR A 64 14.91 4.33 15.36
CA TYR A 64 15.89 3.90 14.38
C TYR A 64 17.23 3.53 15.00
N ARG A 65 17.96 2.67 14.31
CA ARG A 65 19.34 2.28 14.61
C ARG A 65 20.30 3.07 13.72
N VAL A 66 21.34 3.64 14.28
CA VAL A 66 22.39 4.33 13.52
C VAL A 66 23.34 3.31 12.89
N LEU A 67 23.42 3.29 11.57
CA LEU A 67 24.32 2.43 10.79
C LEU A 67 25.67 3.10 10.52
N HIS A 68 25.64 4.41 10.26
CA HIS A 68 26.83 5.21 10.01
C HIS A 68 26.71 6.58 10.68
N PRO A 69 27.83 7.18 11.18
CA PRO A 69 27.76 8.46 11.88
C PRO A 69 27.25 9.61 10.99
N ASN A 70 26.11 10.20 11.37
CA ASN A 70 25.49 11.33 10.68
C ASN A 70 24.69 12.22 11.64
N ASP A 71 24.22 13.38 11.17
CA ASP A 71 23.43 14.35 11.92
C ASP A 71 22.29 14.99 11.09
N GLU A 72 21.95 14.42 9.94
CA GLU A 72 20.81 14.88 9.14
C GLU A 72 19.97 13.67 8.67
N ILE A 73 18.65 13.71 8.97
CA ILE A 73 17.66 12.68 8.59
C ILE A 73 16.74 13.25 7.51
N GLN A 74 16.45 12.48 6.47
CA GLN A 74 15.36 12.77 5.54
C GLN A 74 14.10 12.07 5.98
N ILE A 75 13.00 12.83 6.11
CA ILE A 75 11.62 12.36 6.28
C ILE A 75 10.79 12.99 5.18
N ASP A 76 9.83 12.26 4.65
CA ASP A 76 9.00 12.72 3.55
C ASP A 76 7.56 12.94 4.04
N LEU A 77 6.97 14.04 3.59
CA LEU A 77 5.58 14.41 3.79
C LEU A 77 5.14 15.29 2.63
N GLN A 78 4.04 14.93 1.97
CA GLN A 78 3.60 15.64 0.77
C GLN A 78 2.58 16.74 1.10
N ASP A 79 2.65 17.83 0.33
CA ASP A 79 1.62 18.86 0.37
C ASP A 79 0.23 18.27 0.09
N PRO A 80 -0.82 18.82 0.71
CA PRO A 80 -0.85 20.05 1.53
C PRO A 80 -0.65 19.84 3.04
N LEU A 81 -0.21 18.63 3.47
CA LEU A 81 0.16 18.37 4.86
C LEU A 81 1.43 19.13 5.24
N LYS A 82 1.55 19.48 6.53
CA LYS A 82 2.69 20.27 7.04
C LYS A 82 3.25 19.66 8.31
N ILE A 83 4.59 19.62 8.38
CA ILE A 83 5.29 19.32 9.64
C ILE A 83 5.25 20.59 10.50
N ASN A 84 4.69 20.46 11.71
CA ASN A 84 4.61 21.57 12.67
C ASN A 84 5.88 21.68 13.51
N LYS A 85 6.39 20.53 13.97
CA LYS A 85 7.63 20.46 14.75
C LYS A 85 8.21 19.05 14.75
N VAL A 86 9.48 18.95 15.02
CA VAL A 86 10.20 17.68 15.23
C VAL A 86 10.91 17.73 16.57
N ILE A 87 10.78 16.68 17.38
CA ILE A 87 11.38 16.60 18.72
C ILE A 87 12.31 15.39 18.79
N GLN A 88 13.50 15.58 19.39
CA GLN A 88 14.41 14.53 19.83
C GLN A 88 14.93 14.83 21.22
N ASP A 89 14.91 13.84 22.12
CA ASP A 89 15.40 13.96 23.52
C ASP A 89 14.82 15.21 24.25
N GLY A 90 13.49 15.48 24.03
CA GLY A 90 12.77 16.64 24.59
C GLY A 90 13.12 18.00 23.98
N LYS A 91 13.94 18.04 22.93
CA LYS A 91 14.36 19.29 22.27
C LYS A 91 13.80 19.37 20.86
N GLU A 92 13.32 20.55 20.51
CA GLU A 92 12.89 20.84 19.15
C GLU A 92 14.09 20.92 18.20
N LEU A 93 13.93 20.33 17.01
CA LEU A 93 14.91 20.29 15.95
C LEU A 93 14.50 21.20 14.79
N ASN A 94 15.49 21.83 14.18
CA ASN A 94 15.29 22.56 12.93
C ASN A 94 15.27 21.60 11.74
N PHE A 95 14.49 21.94 10.74
CA PHE A 95 14.47 21.25 9.45
C PHE A 95 14.37 22.24 8.30
N ARG A 96 14.82 21.82 7.14
CA ARG A 96 14.61 22.49 5.86
C ARG A 96 13.82 21.58 4.93
N SER A 97 13.05 22.15 4.04
CA SER A 97 12.23 21.40 3.08
C SER A 97 12.73 21.64 1.66
N GLU A 98 12.72 20.58 0.88
CA GLU A 98 12.95 20.61 -0.57
C GLU A 98 11.82 19.80 -1.23
N GLY A 99 10.75 20.48 -1.65
CA GLY A 99 9.50 19.84 -2.04
C GLY A 99 8.93 19.01 -0.89
N TYR A 100 8.74 17.72 -1.12
CA TYR A 100 8.16 16.76 -0.15
C TYR A 100 9.19 16.12 0.79
N SER A 101 10.48 16.40 0.58
CA SER A 101 11.55 15.88 1.41
C SER A 101 11.95 16.93 2.47
N HIS A 102 11.88 16.52 3.73
CA HIS A 102 12.21 17.36 4.90
C HIS A 102 13.49 16.84 5.55
N PHE A 103 14.51 17.68 5.59
CA PHE A 103 15.84 17.36 6.11
C PHE A 103 15.98 17.91 7.53
N ILE A 104 15.94 17.01 8.50
CA ILE A 104 15.94 17.33 9.93
C ILE A 104 17.37 17.32 10.43
N LYS A 105 17.84 18.46 10.96
CA LYS A 105 19.18 18.60 11.52
C LYS A 105 19.18 18.20 12.99
N LEU A 106 19.91 17.15 13.32
CA LEU A 106 20.08 16.67 14.68
C LEU A 106 21.03 17.57 15.47
N LYS A 107 20.84 17.67 16.80
CA LYS A 107 21.69 18.53 17.67
C LYS A 107 23.14 18.05 17.73
N LYS A 108 23.39 16.74 17.50
CA LYS A 108 24.74 16.16 17.54
C LYS A 108 24.83 15.03 16.52
N LYS A 109 26.01 14.86 15.95
CA LYS A 109 26.34 13.69 15.12
C LYS A 109 26.18 12.43 15.95
N GLN A 110 25.35 11.51 15.47
CA GLN A 110 25.06 10.24 16.11
C GLN A 110 26.09 9.19 15.71
N LYS A 111 26.32 8.20 16.58
CA LYS A 111 27.35 7.18 16.40
C LYS A 111 26.75 5.85 16.03
N ASN A 112 27.49 5.06 15.26
CA ASN A 112 27.10 3.71 14.86
C ASN A 112 26.64 2.87 16.07
N GLY A 113 25.56 2.09 15.87
CA GLY A 113 24.96 1.19 16.86
C GLY A 113 24.02 1.87 17.86
N GLN A 114 23.93 3.21 17.90
CA GLN A 114 22.97 3.90 18.76
C GLN A 114 21.54 3.64 18.28
N ILE A 115 20.64 3.41 19.25
CA ILE A 115 19.19 3.42 19.02
C ILE A 115 18.66 4.79 19.44
N LYS A 116 17.90 5.43 18.58
CA LYS A 116 17.40 6.78 18.72
C LYS A 116 15.94 6.87 18.32
N SER A 117 15.29 7.94 18.74
CA SER A 117 13.91 8.25 18.38
C SER A 117 13.77 9.72 18.03
N ILE A 118 12.94 10.02 17.02
CA ILE A 118 12.41 11.35 16.76
C ILE A 118 10.89 11.28 16.73
N LYS A 119 10.23 12.36 17.11
CA LYS A 119 8.77 12.51 17.00
C LYS A 119 8.47 13.67 16.07
N VAL A 120 7.75 13.38 14.97
CA VAL A 120 7.37 14.34 13.93
C VAL A 120 5.88 14.65 14.08
N PHE A 121 5.54 15.90 14.38
CA PHE A 121 4.15 16.38 14.49
C PHE A 121 3.74 17.02 13.19
N TYR A 122 2.52 16.73 12.74
CA TYR A 122 2.02 17.22 11.47
C TYR A 122 0.50 17.39 11.50
N GLU A 123 0.00 18.14 10.53
CA GLU A 123 -1.44 18.34 10.33
C GLU A 123 -1.76 18.77 8.91
N GLY A 124 -3.03 18.73 8.58
CA GLY A 124 -3.57 19.30 7.35
C GLY A 124 -4.64 18.43 6.70
N LYS A 125 -4.98 18.79 5.47
CA LYS A 125 -5.92 18.04 4.64
C LYS A 125 -5.11 17.21 3.64
N PRO A 126 -5.05 15.89 3.77
CA PRO A 126 -4.28 15.07 2.83
C PRO A 126 -4.87 15.14 1.42
N LYS A 127 -4.06 14.78 0.42
CA LYS A 127 -4.53 14.69 -0.96
C LYS A 127 -5.79 13.82 -1.04
N VAL A 128 -6.82 14.34 -1.70
CA VAL A 128 -8.04 13.58 -2.00
C VAL A 128 -7.82 12.76 -3.27
N ALA A 129 -8.13 11.47 -3.22
CA ALA A 129 -8.08 10.61 -4.39
C ALA A 129 -9.22 10.98 -5.38
N VAL A 130 -8.88 11.08 -6.66
CA VAL A 130 -9.82 11.38 -7.76
C VAL A 130 -10.29 10.11 -8.45
N ARG A 131 -9.39 9.15 -8.59
CA ARG A 131 -9.64 7.81 -9.17
C ARG A 131 -9.00 6.72 -8.30
N PRO A 132 -9.46 6.54 -7.05
CA PRO A 132 -8.89 5.55 -6.15
C PRO A 132 -9.09 4.11 -6.70
N PRO A 133 -8.14 3.22 -6.48
CA PRO A 133 -6.85 3.42 -5.78
C PRO A 133 -5.73 4.02 -6.64
N TRP A 134 -5.89 4.08 -7.97
CA TRP A 134 -4.82 4.31 -8.96
C TRP A 134 -4.06 5.64 -8.86
N ASP A 135 -4.72 6.73 -8.47
CA ASP A 135 -4.07 8.05 -8.34
C ASP A 135 -3.60 8.35 -6.91
N GLY A 136 -3.98 7.50 -5.97
CA GLY A 136 -3.63 7.61 -4.56
C GLY A 136 -4.19 8.85 -3.85
N GLY A 137 -4.37 8.74 -2.56
CA GLY A 137 -4.93 9.77 -1.70
C GLY A 137 -5.86 9.20 -0.64
N ILE A 138 -6.60 10.07 0.02
CA ILE A 138 -7.69 9.66 0.91
C ILE A 138 -9.01 9.80 0.16
N THR A 139 -9.80 8.74 0.17
CA THR A 139 -11.18 8.76 -0.32
C THR A 139 -12.09 9.15 0.82
N TRP A 140 -12.77 10.29 0.68
CA TRP A 140 -13.75 10.80 1.63
C TRP A 140 -15.14 10.71 1.00
N THR A 141 -15.96 9.79 1.51
CA THR A 141 -17.33 9.61 1.01
C THR A 141 -18.29 9.27 2.14
N LYS A 142 -19.52 8.91 1.82
CA LYS A 142 -20.53 8.44 2.76
C LYS A 142 -21.11 7.12 2.27
N ASP A 143 -21.50 6.25 3.21
CA ASP A 143 -22.24 5.03 2.93
C ASP A 143 -23.71 5.32 2.57
N SER A 144 -24.49 4.29 2.29
CA SER A 144 -25.92 4.39 1.98
C SER A 144 -26.77 4.92 3.14
N ASN A 145 -26.25 4.90 4.37
CA ASN A 145 -26.90 5.42 5.57
C ASN A 145 -26.40 6.83 5.93
N SER A 146 -25.61 7.47 5.03
CA SER A 146 -25.01 8.79 5.21
C SER A 146 -23.92 8.87 6.31
N ASN A 147 -23.42 7.76 6.80
CA ASN A 147 -22.24 7.71 7.66
C ASN A 147 -20.98 7.96 6.84
N HIS A 148 -19.97 8.60 7.44
CA HIS A 148 -18.68 8.78 6.79
C HIS A 148 -18.04 7.42 6.45
N PHE A 149 -17.49 7.32 5.25
CA PHE A 149 -16.82 6.15 4.73
C PHE A 149 -15.51 6.58 4.08
N VAL A 150 -14.40 6.34 4.78
CA VAL A 150 -13.08 6.89 4.47
C VAL A 150 -12.08 5.76 4.31
N ALA A 151 -11.21 5.84 3.31
CA ALA A 151 -10.12 4.89 3.14
C ALA A 151 -8.91 5.54 2.47
N SER A 152 -7.71 5.12 2.87
CA SER A 152 -6.46 5.52 2.23
C SER A 152 -6.09 4.59 1.07
N SER A 153 -5.41 5.12 0.05
CA SER A 153 -4.75 4.35 -1.00
C SER A 153 -3.50 5.09 -1.45
N ASN A 154 -2.34 4.45 -1.50
CA ASN A 154 -1.08 5.15 -1.71
C ASN A 154 -0.01 4.36 -2.48
N GLN A 155 -0.38 3.25 -3.13
CA GLN A 155 0.52 2.57 -4.05
C GLN A 155 1.06 3.54 -5.12
N GLY A 156 2.34 3.46 -5.41
CA GLY A 156 3.01 4.32 -6.40
C GLY A 156 3.17 5.80 -6.01
N ILE A 157 2.18 6.43 -5.35
CA ILE A 157 2.31 7.83 -4.91
C ILE A 157 3.08 7.97 -3.60
N GLY A 158 3.13 6.91 -2.78
CA GLY A 158 3.83 6.84 -1.51
C GLY A 158 2.99 7.22 -0.30
N ALA A 159 3.34 6.65 0.84
CA ALA A 159 2.64 6.84 2.11
C ALA A 159 2.73 8.29 2.64
N SER A 160 3.75 9.01 2.23
CA SER A 160 3.95 10.42 2.62
C SER A 160 2.83 11.38 2.18
N ILE A 161 1.85 10.90 1.38
CA ILE A 161 0.64 11.68 1.07
C ILE A 161 -0.28 11.90 2.26
N TRP A 162 -0.16 11.11 3.35
CA TRP A 162 -1.05 11.23 4.50
C TRP A 162 -0.38 11.13 5.87
N TRP A 163 0.91 10.71 5.95
CA TRP A 163 1.69 10.70 7.19
C TRP A 163 3.19 10.83 6.93
N PRO A 164 3.98 11.46 7.85
CA PRO A 164 5.42 11.63 7.70
C PRO A 164 6.17 10.32 7.96
N ASN A 165 6.99 9.87 7.00
CA ASN A 165 7.73 8.61 7.11
C ASN A 165 9.01 8.63 6.26
N LYS A 166 9.78 7.54 6.32
CA LYS A 166 10.89 7.25 5.42
C LYS A 166 10.34 6.63 4.15
N ASP A 167 9.80 7.43 3.24
CA ASP A 167 9.01 6.97 2.09
C ASP A 167 9.86 6.34 1.00
N HIS A 168 10.35 5.13 1.25
CA HIS A 168 11.11 4.31 0.33
C HIS A 168 11.01 2.83 0.68
N MET A 169 10.96 1.95 -0.33
CA MET A 169 10.69 0.53 -0.20
C MET A 169 11.88 -0.30 0.35
N TYR A 170 13.10 0.25 0.34
CA TYR A 170 14.29 -0.51 0.71
C TYR A 170 14.41 -0.81 2.21
N ASP A 171 13.63 -0.15 3.04
CA ASP A 171 13.73 -0.18 4.50
C ASP A 171 12.33 -0.25 5.10
N GLU A 172 11.87 -1.45 5.35
CA GLU A 172 10.60 -1.71 6.02
C GLU A 172 10.76 -1.58 7.53
N VAL A 173 9.73 -1.04 8.19
CA VAL A 173 9.73 -0.96 9.65
C VAL A 173 9.51 -2.35 10.25
N ASP A 174 10.31 -2.75 11.26
CA ASP A 174 10.23 -4.07 11.90
C ASP A 174 8.86 -4.33 12.58
N SER A 175 8.24 -3.28 13.14
CA SER A 175 6.92 -3.33 13.76
C SER A 175 6.31 -1.94 13.90
N MET A 176 4.99 -1.86 14.08
CA MET A 176 4.30 -0.57 14.10
C MET A 176 3.09 -0.57 15.03
N LEU A 177 2.92 0.53 15.78
CA LEU A 177 1.67 0.86 16.45
C LEU A 177 0.93 1.94 15.67
N ILE A 178 -0.34 1.69 15.35
CA ILE A 178 -1.21 2.61 14.62
C ILE A 178 -2.38 2.97 15.55
N SER A 179 -2.35 4.17 16.10
CA SER A 179 -3.39 4.71 16.99
C SER A 179 -4.21 5.73 16.21
N VAL A 180 -5.48 5.45 15.97
CA VAL A 180 -6.36 6.31 15.16
C VAL A 180 -7.58 6.71 15.96
N ASN A 181 -7.67 8.00 16.27
CA ASN A 181 -8.82 8.61 16.91
C ASN A 181 -9.84 9.05 15.84
N VAL A 182 -11.09 8.63 16.02
CA VAL A 182 -12.21 8.91 15.11
C VAL A 182 -13.49 9.26 15.89
N PRO A 183 -14.50 9.89 15.26
CA PRO A 183 -15.82 10.09 15.88
C PRO A 183 -16.41 8.81 16.43
N LYS A 184 -17.06 8.88 17.59
CA LYS A 184 -17.57 7.75 18.39
C LYS A 184 -18.42 6.74 17.63
N ASN A 185 -19.21 7.22 16.67
CA ASN A 185 -20.12 6.39 15.87
C ASN A 185 -19.43 5.61 14.74
N LEU A 186 -18.12 5.81 14.55
CA LEU A 186 -17.34 5.16 13.51
C LEU A 186 -16.34 4.16 14.10
N THR A 187 -15.95 3.21 13.28
CA THR A 187 -14.89 2.25 13.56
C THR A 187 -13.72 2.52 12.62
N ASN A 188 -12.50 2.56 13.17
CA ASN A 188 -11.28 2.49 12.38
C ASN A 188 -10.79 1.04 12.29
N VAL A 189 -10.35 0.64 11.10
CA VAL A 189 -9.66 -0.62 10.82
C VAL A 189 -8.34 -0.33 10.12
N SER A 190 -7.26 -0.93 10.65
CA SER A 190 -5.89 -0.79 10.10
C SER A 190 -5.18 -2.14 10.06
N ASN A 191 -3.89 -2.13 9.72
CA ASN A 191 -3.03 -3.30 9.64
C ASN A 191 -2.79 -3.95 11.01
N GLY A 192 -2.39 -5.21 11.03
CA GLY A 192 -2.06 -5.95 12.24
C GLY A 192 -3.29 -6.31 13.08
N ARG A 193 -3.10 -6.46 14.39
CA ARG A 193 -4.18 -6.84 15.34
C ARG A 193 -4.64 -5.66 16.19
N LEU A 194 -5.95 -5.54 16.37
CA LEU A 194 -6.53 -4.60 17.33
C LEU A 194 -6.12 -4.99 18.77
N ARG A 195 -5.46 -4.08 19.49
CA ARG A 195 -4.99 -4.29 20.87
C ARG A 195 -5.94 -3.68 21.89
N SER A 196 -6.46 -2.49 21.61
CA SER A 196 -7.42 -1.81 22.49
C SER A 196 -8.26 -0.78 21.73
N VAL A 197 -9.39 -0.45 22.32
CA VAL A 197 -10.22 0.69 21.94
C VAL A 197 -10.43 1.54 23.17
N GLU A 198 -10.06 2.81 23.09
CA GLU A 198 -10.20 3.79 24.17
C GLU A 198 -11.33 4.75 23.85
N ASP A 199 -12.31 4.87 24.75
CA ASP A 199 -13.50 5.72 24.57
C ASP A 199 -13.31 7.05 25.33
N TYR A 200 -13.35 8.16 24.59
CA TYR A 200 -13.24 9.52 25.14
C TYR A 200 -14.58 10.29 25.12
N GLY A 201 -15.69 9.59 25.04
CA GLY A 201 -17.03 10.16 24.98
C GLY A 201 -17.47 10.50 23.57
N GLU A 202 -16.95 11.53 22.96
CA GLU A 202 -17.29 11.95 21.60
C GLU A 202 -16.41 11.28 20.52
N THR A 203 -15.28 10.74 20.89
CA THR A 203 -14.33 10.05 20.00
C THR A 203 -13.87 8.74 20.59
N LYS A 204 -13.30 7.88 19.74
CA LYS A 204 -12.63 6.62 20.12
C LYS A 204 -11.29 6.52 19.44
N THR A 205 -10.28 6.01 20.16
CA THR A 205 -8.99 5.65 19.62
C THR A 205 -8.89 4.15 19.47
N PHE A 206 -8.59 3.69 18.25
CA PHE A 206 -8.33 2.30 17.92
C PHE A 206 -6.82 2.08 17.85
N ASN A 207 -6.28 1.19 18.67
CA ASN A 207 -4.86 0.87 18.75
C ASN A 207 -4.60 -0.47 18.04
N TRP A 208 -3.97 -0.41 16.86
CA TRP A 208 -3.60 -1.56 16.05
C TRP A 208 -2.10 -1.79 16.13
N PHE A 209 -1.68 -3.04 16.28
CA PHE A 209 -0.26 -3.37 16.33
C PHE A 209 0.10 -4.35 15.21
N VAL A 210 1.09 -3.97 14.41
CA VAL A 210 1.70 -4.78 13.36
C VAL A 210 2.97 -5.39 13.92
N SER A 211 3.02 -6.72 13.96
CA SER A 211 4.12 -7.50 14.54
C SER A 211 5.20 -7.85 13.51
N ASN A 212 4.82 -7.95 12.24
CA ASN A 212 5.71 -8.29 11.14
C ASN A 212 6.26 -7.03 10.45
N PRO A 213 7.40 -7.09 9.77
CA PRO A 213 7.86 -6.00 8.94
C PRO A 213 6.78 -5.56 7.96
N ILE A 214 6.64 -4.25 7.81
CA ILE A 214 5.64 -3.66 6.92
C ILE A 214 6.22 -2.49 6.15
N ASN A 215 5.95 -2.52 4.84
CA ASN A 215 6.28 -1.42 3.95
C ASN A 215 5.33 -0.21 4.16
N ASN A 216 5.86 0.99 4.02
CA ASN A 216 5.10 2.20 4.31
C ASN A 216 3.80 2.32 3.50
N TYR A 217 3.81 1.95 2.21
CA TYR A 217 2.62 2.05 1.38
C TYR A 217 1.53 1.05 1.76
N GLY A 218 1.90 -0.06 2.39
CA GLY A 218 0.97 -1.06 2.92
C GLY A 218 0.19 -0.60 4.17
N VAL A 219 0.60 0.51 4.79
CA VAL A 219 -0.08 1.06 5.98
C VAL A 219 -1.35 1.79 5.55
N ASN A 220 -2.49 1.42 6.15
CA ASN A 220 -3.78 2.00 5.80
C ASN A 220 -4.61 2.46 6.99
N ILE A 221 -5.57 3.34 6.70
CA ILE A 221 -6.72 3.64 7.55
C ILE A 221 -8.00 3.41 6.77
N ASN A 222 -8.96 2.72 7.41
CA ASN A 222 -10.31 2.52 6.89
C ASN A 222 -11.29 2.91 7.99
N ILE A 223 -12.21 3.83 7.72
CA ILE A 223 -13.12 4.37 8.72
C ILE A 223 -14.55 4.30 8.18
N GLY A 224 -15.45 3.69 8.95
CA GLY A 224 -16.84 3.51 8.54
C GLY A 224 -17.74 2.97 9.65
N ASP A 225 -19.03 2.82 9.37
CA ASP A 225 -19.97 2.09 10.23
C ASP A 225 -19.83 0.58 9.95
N TYR A 226 -18.69 0.02 10.36
CA TYR A 226 -18.38 -1.38 10.13
C TYR A 226 -19.04 -2.32 11.12
N LEU A 227 -19.52 -3.46 10.61
CA LEU A 227 -19.71 -4.69 11.36
C LEU A 227 -18.55 -5.65 11.10
N MET A 228 -18.24 -6.46 12.10
CA MET A 228 -17.19 -7.47 12.03
C MET A 228 -17.79 -8.88 12.13
N PHE A 229 -17.24 -9.79 11.32
CA PHE A 229 -17.38 -11.23 11.53
C PHE A 229 -16.04 -11.90 11.25
N SER A 230 -15.84 -13.11 11.74
CA SER A 230 -14.58 -13.84 11.59
C SER A 230 -14.82 -15.34 11.49
N GLU A 231 -13.81 -16.03 11.00
CA GLU A 231 -13.69 -17.49 11.00
C GLU A 231 -12.24 -17.87 11.27
N ILE A 232 -12.01 -19.14 11.61
CA ILE A 232 -10.67 -19.69 11.79
C ILE A 232 -10.36 -20.55 10.58
N TYR A 233 -9.21 -20.33 9.97
CA TYR A 233 -8.66 -21.18 8.93
C TYR A 233 -7.58 -22.07 9.54
N ASP A 234 -7.74 -23.41 9.41
CA ASP A 234 -6.74 -24.40 9.80
C ASP A 234 -5.66 -24.47 8.68
N GLY A 235 -4.64 -23.66 8.85
CA GLY A 235 -3.58 -23.45 7.84
C GLY A 235 -2.27 -24.17 8.16
N GLU A 236 -1.25 -23.97 7.35
CA GLU A 236 0.04 -24.67 7.47
C GLU A 236 0.81 -24.38 8.76
N LYS A 237 0.62 -23.21 9.38
CA LYS A 237 1.21 -22.85 10.69
C LYS A 237 0.21 -22.95 11.85
N GLY A 238 -0.92 -23.62 11.66
CA GLY A 238 -2.02 -23.75 12.63
C GLY A 238 -3.13 -22.73 12.39
N ASP A 239 -3.90 -22.45 13.43
CA ASP A 239 -5.06 -21.59 13.36
C ASP A 239 -4.73 -20.15 12.92
N LEU A 240 -5.33 -19.71 11.81
CA LEU A 240 -5.25 -18.34 11.33
C LEU A 240 -6.61 -17.64 11.51
N ASP A 241 -6.61 -16.53 12.26
CA ASP A 241 -7.79 -15.67 12.32
C ASP A 241 -8.02 -14.96 11.01
N MET A 242 -9.16 -15.21 10.37
CA MET A 242 -9.64 -14.50 9.20
C MET A 242 -10.78 -13.57 9.61
N ILE A 243 -10.55 -12.27 9.53
CA ILE A 243 -11.42 -11.24 10.10
C ILE A 243 -11.93 -10.32 8.98
N TYR A 244 -13.21 -10.05 8.99
CA TYR A 244 -13.85 -9.30 7.93
C TYR A 244 -14.59 -8.09 8.50
N TYR A 245 -14.30 -6.91 7.95
CA TYR A 245 -14.97 -5.66 8.30
C TYR A 245 -15.74 -5.13 7.12
N VAL A 246 -17.05 -5.04 7.24
CA VAL A 246 -17.94 -4.64 6.14
C VAL A 246 -18.99 -3.64 6.61
N LEU A 247 -19.49 -2.82 5.70
CA LEU A 247 -20.60 -1.92 6.03
C LEU A 247 -21.83 -2.72 6.45
N ARG A 248 -22.58 -2.21 7.42
CA ARG A 248 -23.73 -2.85 8.07
C ARG A 248 -24.69 -3.49 7.07
N ASN A 249 -25.01 -2.81 5.99
CA ASN A 249 -25.99 -3.27 4.99
C ASN A 249 -25.46 -4.40 4.09
N ASN A 250 -24.17 -4.72 4.14
CA ASN A 250 -23.53 -5.68 3.25
C ASN A 250 -23.14 -7.00 3.92
N ILE A 251 -23.42 -7.16 5.22
CA ILE A 251 -22.94 -8.30 6.02
C ILE A 251 -23.33 -9.68 5.43
N GLU A 252 -24.54 -9.86 4.96
CA GLU A 252 -25.00 -11.15 4.43
C GLU A 252 -24.41 -11.43 3.03
N ARG A 253 -24.20 -10.39 2.23
CA ARG A 253 -23.51 -10.50 0.95
C ARG A 253 -22.04 -10.88 1.16
N ALA A 254 -21.40 -10.23 2.14
CA ALA A 254 -20.01 -10.50 2.52
C ALA A 254 -19.80 -11.94 2.99
N LYS A 255 -20.64 -12.45 3.89
CA LYS A 255 -20.58 -13.84 4.38
C LYS A 255 -20.67 -14.87 3.24
N THR A 256 -21.37 -14.54 2.17
CA THR A 256 -21.47 -15.39 1.00
C THR A 256 -20.24 -15.27 0.08
N GLN A 257 -19.81 -14.04 -0.21
CA GLN A 257 -18.74 -13.76 -1.15
C GLN A 257 -17.36 -14.12 -0.61
N PHE A 258 -17.12 -13.83 0.68
CA PHE A 258 -15.80 -14.02 1.31
C PHE A 258 -15.44 -15.48 1.60
N LYS A 259 -16.33 -16.44 1.29
CA LYS A 259 -15.96 -17.86 1.18
C LYS A 259 -14.84 -18.11 0.15
N ASP A 260 -14.64 -17.19 -0.79
CA ASP A 260 -13.50 -17.26 -1.70
C ASP A 260 -12.17 -17.02 -0.98
N ALA A 261 -12.15 -16.34 0.19
CA ALA A 261 -10.93 -16.13 0.96
C ALA A 261 -10.35 -17.44 1.51
N ILE A 262 -11.20 -18.35 2.01
CA ILE A 262 -10.74 -19.69 2.43
C ILE A 262 -10.17 -20.48 1.23
N LYS A 263 -10.85 -20.45 0.08
CA LYS A 263 -10.36 -21.13 -1.14
C LYS A 263 -9.04 -20.53 -1.61
N MET A 264 -8.91 -19.21 -1.54
CA MET A 264 -7.67 -18.52 -1.86
C MET A 264 -6.55 -19.00 -0.95
N MET A 265 -6.79 -19.01 0.37
CA MET A 265 -5.77 -19.44 1.35
C MET A 265 -5.31 -20.87 1.10
N GLN A 266 -6.24 -21.82 0.84
CA GLN A 266 -5.92 -23.20 0.50
C GLN A 266 -5.02 -23.33 -0.74
N ALA A 267 -5.34 -22.57 -1.80
CA ALA A 267 -4.56 -22.61 -3.03
C ALA A 267 -3.18 -21.95 -2.86
N PHE A 268 -3.11 -20.84 -2.15
CA PHE A 268 -1.88 -20.06 -2.04
C PHE A 268 -0.90 -20.66 -1.02
N GLU A 269 -1.37 -21.20 0.10
CA GLU A 269 -0.50 -21.98 0.98
C GLU A 269 0.08 -23.20 0.27
N PHE A 270 -0.73 -23.92 -0.52
CA PHE A 270 -0.24 -25.05 -1.32
C PHE A 270 0.86 -24.65 -2.31
N TRP A 271 0.75 -23.50 -3.00
CA TRP A 271 1.71 -23.10 -4.02
C TRP A 271 2.90 -22.31 -3.47
N PHE A 272 2.70 -21.51 -2.43
CA PHE A 272 3.67 -20.51 -1.97
C PHE A 272 4.17 -20.75 -0.55
N GLY A 273 3.59 -21.74 0.14
CA GLY A 273 3.83 -21.98 1.57
C GLY A 273 2.93 -21.10 2.45
N PRO A 274 3.12 -21.21 3.78
CA PRO A 274 2.18 -20.65 4.75
C PRO A 274 1.99 -19.15 4.58
N TYR A 275 0.78 -18.66 4.91
CA TYR A 275 0.49 -17.23 4.96
C TYR A 275 1.57 -16.50 5.77
N PRO A 276 2.15 -15.40 5.24
CA PRO A 276 3.35 -14.82 5.86
C PRO A 276 3.11 -14.16 7.22
N PHE A 277 1.90 -13.67 7.49
CA PHE A 277 1.61 -12.75 8.60
C PHE A 277 0.59 -13.33 9.62
N TYR A 278 0.80 -14.58 10.06
CA TYR A 278 -0.08 -15.24 11.04
C TYR A 278 -0.25 -14.44 12.34
N GLU A 279 0.82 -13.76 12.79
CA GLU A 279 0.83 -12.94 13.99
C GLU A 279 -0.11 -11.73 13.87
N ASP A 280 -0.31 -11.23 12.65
CA ASP A 280 -1.09 -10.03 12.34
C ASP A 280 -2.52 -10.34 11.87
N SER A 281 -2.89 -11.64 11.75
CA SER A 281 -4.15 -12.10 11.19
C SER A 281 -4.33 -11.78 9.69
N PHE A 282 -5.31 -12.39 9.04
CA PHE A 282 -5.76 -12.01 7.70
C PHE A 282 -7.04 -11.19 7.80
N LYS A 283 -7.09 -10.01 7.16
CA LYS A 283 -8.31 -9.19 7.14
C LYS A 283 -8.71 -8.79 5.74
N ILE A 284 -10.03 -8.77 5.50
CA ILE A 284 -10.63 -8.08 4.35
C ILE A 284 -11.50 -6.94 4.88
N VAL A 285 -11.29 -5.74 4.38
CA VAL A 285 -11.98 -4.52 4.81
C VAL A 285 -12.70 -3.90 3.62
N GLU A 286 -14.02 -3.76 3.70
CA GLU A 286 -14.80 -3.08 2.67
C GLU A 286 -14.42 -1.60 2.58
N VAL A 287 -14.18 -1.11 1.35
CA VAL A 287 -13.78 0.27 1.07
C VAL A 287 -14.56 0.86 -0.11
N PRO A 288 -14.58 2.20 -0.29
CA PRO A 288 -15.31 2.85 -1.36
C PRO A 288 -14.63 2.82 -2.74
N TYR A 289 -13.56 2.05 -2.91
CA TYR A 289 -12.87 1.84 -4.17
C TYR A 289 -12.68 0.33 -4.43
N LEU A 290 -12.07 -0.05 -5.56
CA LEU A 290 -12.07 -1.42 -6.05
C LEU A 290 -11.38 -2.42 -5.11
N GLY A 291 -10.18 -2.13 -4.69
CA GLY A 291 -9.32 -2.96 -3.83
C GLY A 291 -7.90 -2.44 -3.80
N MET A 292 -7.12 -2.92 -2.86
CA MET A 292 -5.68 -2.70 -2.75
C MET A 292 -5.07 -3.64 -1.70
N GLU A 293 -3.80 -3.98 -1.90
CA GLU A 293 -3.01 -4.97 -1.22
C GLU A 293 -2.42 -4.54 0.14
N HIS A 294 -3.15 -3.80 0.96
CA HIS A 294 -2.64 -3.37 2.28
C HIS A 294 -2.36 -4.58 3.18
N GLN A 295 -1.12 -4.73 3.64
CA GLN A 295 -0.65 -5.88 4.42
C GLN A 295 -1.55 -6.21 5.62
N SER A 296 -2.00 -7.47 5.72
CA SER A 296 -2.92 -7.96 6.76
C SER A 296 -4.22 -7.15 6.94
N SER A 297 -4.56 -6.31 5.97
CA SER A 297 -5.73 -5.41 5.97
C SER A 297 -6.17 -5.09 4.55
N ILE A 298 -6.29 -6.16 3.73
CA ILE A 298 -6.66 -6.08 2.32
C ILE A 298 -7.95 -5.32 2.15
N THR A 299 -7.97 -4.34 1.26
CA THR A 299 -9.15 -3.53 1.02
C THR A 299 -9.95 -4.04 -0.17
N TYR A 300 -11.29 -4.01 -0.05
CA TYR A 300 -12.22 -4.67 -0.94
C TYR A 300 -13.40 -3.78 -1.35
N GLY A 301 -13.66 -3.65 -2.63
CA GLY A 301 -14.80 -2.90 -3.16
C GLY A 301 -15.35 -3.48 -4.48
N ASN A 302 -15.18 -4.80 -4.72
CA ASN A 302 -15.68 -5.50 -5.91
C ASN A 302 -17.23 -5.68 -5.94
N LYS A 303 -17.93 -4.95 -5.08
CA LYS A 303 -19.41 -4.96 -4.99
C LYS A 303 -20.02 -6.34 -4.75
N TYR A 304 -19.24 -7.27 -4.18
CA TYR A 304 -19.64 -8.66 -3.95
C TYR A 304 -20.01 -9.40 -5.25
N MET A 305 -19.23 -9.18 -6.31
CA MET A 305 -19.40 -9.83 -7.61
C MET A 305 -18.25 -10.80 -7.88
N LYS A 306 -18.53 -11.89 -8.63
CA LYS A 306 -17.48 -12.72 -9.20
C LYS A 306 -16.82 -12.01 -10.39
N GLY A 307 -15.56 -12.37 -10.70
CA GLY A 307 -14.75 -11.67 -11.69
C GLY A 307 -14.40 -10.25 -11.28
N TYR A 308 -13.98 -9.44 -12.21
CA TYR A 308 -13.62 -8.03 -12.04
C TYR A 308 -14.87 -7.15 -12.23
N LEU A 309 -15.54 -6.76 -11.16
CA LEU A 309 -16.83 -6.06 -11.19
C LEU A 309 -17.86 -6.78 -12.10
N GLY A 310 -17.95 -8.10 -11.98
CA GLY A 310 -18.87 -8.92 -12.76
C GLY A 310 -18.39 -9.27 -14.18
N ARG A 311 -17.17 -8.92 -14.56
CA ARG A 311 -16.59 -9.20 -15.87
C ARG A 311 -15.53 -10.27 -15.80
N ASP A 312 -15.49 -11.14 -16.79
CA ASP A 312 -14.41 -12.09 -17.02
C ASP A 312 -13.31 -11.45 -17.87
N LEU A 313 -12.15 -11.21 -17.27
CA LEU A 313 -11.00 -10.62 -17.97
C LEU A 313 -10.40 -11.59 -19.00
N SER A 314 -10.54 -12.91 -18.79
CA SER A 314 -10.03 -13.93 -19.71
C SER A 314 -10.96 -14.20 -20.90
N ARG A 315 -12.25 -13.87 -20.79
CA ARG A 315 -13.30 -14.17 -21.78
C ARG A 315 -13.54 -15.67 -21.99
N THR A 316 -13.08 -16.53 -21.07
CA THR A 316 -13.20 -17.99 -21.16
C THR A 316 -14.31 -18.55 -20.26
N GLY A 317 -14.89 -17.73 -19.41
CA GLY A 317 -15.83 -18.10 -18.35
C GLY A 317 -15.16 -18.40 -17.00
N TRP A 318 -13.86 -18.72 -16.98
CA TRP A 318 -13.12 -19.04 -15.76
C TRP A 318 -13.00 -17.87 -14.81
N GLY A 319 -12.84 -16.64 -15.32
CA GLY A 319 -12.76 -15.44 -14.48
C GLY A 319 -14.02 -15.14 -13.66
N LEU A 320 -15.17 -15.76 -13.98
CA LEU A 320 -16.41 -15.64 -13.20
C LEU A 320 -16.58 -16.75 -12.14
N LYS A 321 -15.59 -17.63 -11.95
CA LYS A 321 -15.63 -18.69 -10.94
C LYS A 321 -15.18 -18.21 -9.56
N PHE A 322 -14.48 -17.07 -9.48
CA PHE A 322 -13.92 -16.51 -8.26
C PHE A 322 -14.12 -14.98 -8.19
N ASP A 323 -13.97 -14.41 -7.00
CA ASP A 323 -13.86 -12.96 -6.81
C ASP A 323 -12.45 -12.51 -7.18
N TYR A 324 -12.30 -11.77 -8.28
CA TYR A 324 -11.01 -11.33 -8.78
C TYR A 324 -10.22 -10.53 -7.73
N ILE A 325 -10.89 -9.60 -7.04
CA ILE A 325 -10.22 -8.72 -6.07
C ILE A 325 -9.73 -9.51 -4.84
N ILE A 326 -10.51 -10.46 -4.33
CA ILE A 326 -10.05 -11.29 -3.21
C ILE A 326 -8.80 -12.08 -3.60
N ILE A 327 -8.81 -12.72 -4.78
CA ILE A 327 -7.68 -13.56 -5.20
C ILE A 327 -6.46 -12.71 -5.53
N HIS A 328 -6.62 -11.62 -6.26
CA HIS A 328 -5.53 -10.75 -6.69
C HIS A 328 -4.89 -10.03 -5.49
N GLU A 329 -5.66 -9.26 -4.72
CA GLU A 329 -5.13 -8.47 -3.61
C GLU A 329 -4.54 -9.36 -2.49
N ALA A 330 -5.11 -10.55 -2.26
CA ALA A 330 -4.52 -11.50 -1.32
C ALA A 330 -3.23 -12.14 -1.80
N GLY A 331 -3.04 -12.31 -3.11
CA GLY A 331 -1.77 -12.77 -3.68
C GLY A 331 -0.61 -11.86 -3.37
N HIS A 332 -0.88 -10.60 -3.22
CA HIS A 332 0.11 -9.60 -2.81
C HIS A 332 0.62 -9.78 -1.37
N GLU A 333 -0.05 -10.52 -0.51
CA GLU A 333 0.50 -10.84 0.82
C GLU A 333 1.82 -11.62 0.70
N TRP A 334 1.96 -12.50 -0.31
CA TRP A 334 3.22 -13.17 -0.64
C TRP A 334 4.12 -12.32 -1.54
N PHE A 335 3.56 -11.63 -2.57
CA PHE A 335 4.33 -10.90 -3.60
C PHE A 335 3.98 -9.41 -3.60
N ALA A 336 4.47 -8.68 -2.71
CA ALA A 336 4.49 -7.26 -2.41
C ALA A 336 4.76 -7.03 -0.94
N ASN A 337 3.96 -7.68 -0.05
CA ASN A 337 4.04 -7.46 1.38
C ASN A 337 5.15 -8.29 2.02
N ASN A 338 5.29 -9.58 1.64
CA ASN A 338 6.37 -10.45 2.16
C ASN A 338 7.62 -10.41 1.26
N ILE A 339 7.45 -10.41 -0.07
CA ILE A 339 8.54 -10.29 -1.04
C ILE A 339 8.40 -8.96 -1.75
N THR A 340 9.04 -7.92 -1.20
CA THR A 340 8.95 -6.55 -1.66
C THR A 340 10.10 -6.20 -2.59
N TYR A 341 9.84 -5.45 -3.65
CA TYR A 341 10.89 -4.86 -4.46
C TYR A 341 11.67 -3.79 -3.66
N LYS A 342 12.96 -3.70 -3.89
CA LYS A 342 13.81 -2.67 -3.29
C LYS A 342 13.67 -1.30 -3.96
N ASP A 343 13.33 -1.28 -5.23
CA ASP A 343 13.17 -0.08 -6.04
C ASP A 343 11.91 -0.23 -6.91
N ILE A 344 11.14 0.82 -7.08
CA ILE A 344 9.91 0.83 -7.88
C ILE A 344 10.13 0.42 -9.34
N ALA A 345 11.38 0.48 -9.83
CA ALA A 345 11.76 -0.04 -11.13
C ALA A 345 11.42 -1.53 -11.31
N ASP A 346 11.33 -2.27 -10.21
CA ASP A 346 11.00 -3.69 -10.16
C ASP A 346 9.56 -3.98 -9.71
N MET A 347 8.62 -3.05 -9.92
CA MET A 347 7.21 -3.24 -9.58
C MET A 347 6.60 -4.53 -10.15
N TRP A 348 7.19 -5.09 -11.22
CA TRP A 348 6.79 -6.38 -11.78
C TRP A 348 6.87 -7.54 -10.78
N VAL A 349 7.73 -7.44 -9.75
CA VAL A 349 7.83 -8.43 -8.67
C VAL A 349 6.50 -8.51 -7.91
N HIS A 350 5.84 -7.38 -7.69
CA HIS A 350 4.53 -7.35 -7.07
C HIS A 350 3.44 -7.82 -8.04
N GLU A 351 3.32 -7.17 -9.18
CA GLU A 351 2.17 -7.30 -10.07
C GLU A 351 2.19 -8.59 -10.91
N SER A 352 3.36 -8.98 -11.42
CA SER A 352 3.42 -10.12 -12.35
C SER A 352 3.26 -11.45 -11.65
N PHE A 353 3.86 -11.63 -10.47
CA PHE A 353 3.68 -12.85 -9.68
C PHE A 353 2.26 -12.93 -9.15
N THR A 354 1.70 -11.82 -8.68
CA THR A 354 0.32 -11.77 -8.18
C THR A 354 -0.69 -12.04 -9.30
N THR A 355 -0.52 -11.45 -10.48
CA THR A 355 -1.37 -11.79 -11.63
C THR A 355 -1.25 -13.26 -12.01
N TYR A 356 -0.06 -13.86 -11.90
CA TYR A 356 0.11 -15.30 -12.16
C TYR A 356 -0.53 -16.17 -11.07
N SER A 357 -0.65 -15.69 -9.84
CA SER A 357 -1.32 -16.42 -8.76
C SER A 357 -2.79 -16.72 -9.03
N GLU A 358 -3.47 -15.90 -9.82
CA GLU A 358 -4.85 -16.14 -10.30
C GLU A 358 -4.93 -17.45 -11.12
N ASN A 359 -3.90 -17.74 -11.92
CA ASN A 359 -3.82 -18.98 -12.70
C ASN A 359 -3.56 -20.18 -11.78
N LEU A 360 -2.72 -20.02 -10.78
CA LEU A 360 -2.41 -21.08 -9.82
C LEU A 360 -3.61 -21.38 -8.91
N PHE A 361 -4.44 -20.38 -8.59
CA PHE A 361 -5.72 -20.58 -7.93
C PHE A 361 -6.65 -21.46 -8.79
N LEU A 362 -6.74 -21.19 -10.08
CA LEU A 362 -7.55 -22.00 -11.00
C LEU A 362 -6.95 -23.39 -11.19
N ASP A 363 -5.63 -23.55 -11.29
CA ASP A 363 -4.98 -24.86 -11.35
C ASP A 363 -5.33 -25.72 -10.14
N TYR A 364 -5.24 -25.16 -8.94
CA TYR A 364 -5.55 -25.86 -7.70
C TYR A 364 -7.01 -26.32 -7.62
N HIS A 365 -7.97 -25.47 -7.94
CA HIS A 365 -9.40 -25.75 -7.76
C HIS A 365 -10.07 -26.40 -8.95
N TYR A 366 -9.57 -26.17 -10.19
CA TYR A 366 -10.22 -26.56 -11.43
C TYR A 366 -9.29 -27.29 -12.40
N GLY A 367 -8.00 -27.42 -12.07
CA GLY A 367 -7.01 -28.16 -12.85
C GLY A 367 -6.32 -27.35 -13.95
N LYS A 368 -5.26 -27.92 -14.50
CA LYS A 368 -4.33 -27.27 -15.46
C LYS A 368 -5.00 -26.75 -16.73
N GLU A 369 -6.04 -27.42 -17.19
CA GLU A 369 -6.77 -27.03 -18.41
C GLU A 369 -7.49 -25.69 -18.21
N ALA A 370 -8.20 -25.53 -17.08
CA ALA A 370 -8.85 -24.29 -16.68
C ALA A 370 -7.84 -23.13 -16.54
N ALA A 371 -6.72 -23.37 -15.88
CA ALA A 371 -5.64 -22.39 -15.74
C ALA A 371 -5.04 -21.99 -17.10
N SER A 372 -4.81 -22.98 -17.99
CA SER A 372 -4.26 -22.72 -19.33
C SER A 372 -5.20 -21.88 -20.19
N GLU A 373 -6.49 -22.19 -20.18
CA GLU A 373 -7.50 -21.41 -20.91
C GLU A 373 -7.57 -19.96 -20.39
N TYR A 374 -7.55 -19.77 -19.06
CA TYR A 374 -7.57 -18.43 -18.45
C TYR A 374 -6.34 -17.61 -18.85
N VAL A 375 -5.12 -18.18 -18.74
CA VAL A 375 -3.88 -17.49 -19.12
C VAL A 375 -3.81 -17.15 -20.61
N ILE A 376 -4.31 -18.06 -21.48
CA ILE A 376 -4.39 -17.79 -22.93
C ILE A 376 -5.36 -16.65 -23.20
N GLY A 377 -6.50 -16.65 -22.53
CA GLY A 377 -7.52 -15.58 -22.65
C GLY A 377 -6.98 -14.20 -22.23
N THR A 378 -6.25 -14.13 -21.12
CA THR A 378 -5.69 -12.87 -20.61
C THR A 378 -4.51 -12.33 -21.43
N ARG A 379 -3.84 -13.15 -22.26
CA ARG A 379 -2.71 -12.72 -23.11
C ARG A 379 -3.05 -11.53 -24.00
N SER A 380 -4.28 -11.40 -24.43
CA SER A 380 -4.71 -10.28 -25.29
C SER A 380 -4.65 -8.90 -24.61
N SER A 381 -4.57 -8.86 -23.27
CA SER A 381 -4.43 -7.62 -22.49
C SER A 381 -2.98 -7.16 -22.33
N ILE A 382 -1.99 -8.01 -22.70
CA ILE A 382 -0.56 -7.69 -22.58
C ILE A 382 -0.16 -6.76 -23.73
N ALA A 383 0.07 -5.49 -23.40
CA ALA A 383 0.39 -4.46 -24.41
C ALA A 383 1.82 -4.54 -24.95
N ASN A 384 2.77 -5.05 -24.19
CA ASN A 384 4.20 -5.20 -24.55
C ASN A 384 4.81 -3.91 -25.17
N ARG A 385 4.59 -2.76 -24.53
CA ARG A 385 4.98 -1.43 -25.06
C ARG A 385 6.30 -0.92 -24.51
N SER A 386 6.77 -1.43 -23.38
CA SER A 386 7.99 -0.98 -22.69
C SER A 386 8.67 -2.14 -21.98
N PRO A 387 9.99 -2.01 -21.64
CA PRO A 387 10.66 -2.99 -20.80
C PRO A 387 9.93 -3.18 -19.47
N ILE A 388 9.96 -4.41 -18.94
CA ILE A 388 9.34 -4.74 -17.67
C ILE A 388 10.03 -4.04 -16.48
N ILE A 389 11.34 -3.82 -16.59
CA ILE A 389 12.16 -3.14 -15.58
C ILE A 389 12.18 -1.63 -15.86
N GLY A 390 11.90 -0.82 -14.85
CA GLY A 390 11.94 0.63 -14.92
C GLY A 390 13.34 1.22 -14.74
N LYS A 391 13.44 2.52 -14.47
CA LYS A 391 14.69 3.20 -14.15
C LYS A 391 14.89 3.26 -12.64
N TYR A 392 16.01 2.74 -12.16
CA TYR A 392 16.36 2.73 -10.73
C TYR A 392 16.71 4.11 -10.18
N GLY A 393 16.47 4.29 -8.88
CA GLY A 393 16.85 5.49 -8.13
C GLY A 393 15.99 6.71 -8.43
N VAL A 394 14.86 6.53 -9.09
CA VAL A 394 13.90 7.60 -9.41
C VAL A 394 12.48 7.07 -9.25
N ASN A 395 11.61 7.90 -8.69
CA ASN A 395 10.19 7.60 -8.59
C ASN A 395 9.39 8.81 -9.03
N LYS A 396 8.77 8.70 -10.21
CA LYS A 396 7.96 9.76 -10.80
C LYS A 396 6.57 9.74 -10.19
N ARG A 397 6.08 10.92 -9.81
CA ARG A 397 4.78 11.08 -9.18
C ARG A 397 3.64 10.94 -10.19
N GLY A 398 2.58 10.24 -9.79
CA GLY A 398 1.29 10.25 -10.47
C GLY A 398 1.04 9.08 -11.42
N SER A 399 -0.03 9.19 -12.19
CA SER A 399 -0.60 8.19 -13.10
C SER A 399 0.35 7.63 -14.19
N ASP A 400 1.56 8.15 -14.29
CA ASP A 400 2.55 7.71 -15.28
C ASP A 400 3.03 6.26 -15.03
N LEU A 401 2.86 5.72 -13.81
CA LEU A 401 3.17 4.32 -13.51
C LEU A 401 2.16 3.36 -14.16
N TYR A 402 0.90 3.79 -14.30
CA TYR A 402 -0.19 2.99 -14.88
C TYR A 402 -0.49 3.35 -16.34
N SER A 403 0.19 4.33 -16.92
CA SER A 403 0.01 4.74 -18.31
C SER A 403 0.92 3.98 -19.30
N LYS A 404 1.58 2.92 -18.85
CA LYS A 404 2.51 2.14 -19.67
C LYS A 404 1.92 0.84 -20.16
#